data_22289f1b66c98725c70df94da9209e72
#
_entry.id   22289f1b66c98725c70df94da9209e72
#
_cell.length_a   1.000
_cell.length_b   1.000
_cell.length_c   1.000
_cell.angle_alpha   90.00
_cell.angle_beta   90.00
_cell.angle_gamma   90.00
#
_symmetry.space_group_name_H-M   'P 1'
#
loop_
_entity.id
_entity.type
_entity.pdbx_description
1 polymer ?
#
loop_
_entity_poly.entity_id
_entity_poly.type
_entity_poly.pdbx_seq_one_letter_code
_entity_poly.pdbx_strand_id
1 'polypeptide(L)'
;MTDKKRGIHELYNEDPVAADDLLWGRKANPMTRRGFLTKGSLVAMSTAIGASIPFAHLMPEGLIPAALAQSDQPFTIPGKEGLVVLNDRPVNAETPAHLLDDRVTPAERLFVRNNGVPPVTDGIDVDAWELSFGGESVERETTLTIGQLKEMFEHHTYQLQLECGGNGRSEFVPPAGGNQWSTGAVGCPEWTGVRLRDLLEHVGIRDDAVYIGYYGADTHLSGDPGKVPISRGVPIEKALEDESLIAWAMNGEDIPLMNGHPLRLVISGWPASVAGKWLNKIVVRNQVHDGPKMTGTAYRVPCEPVAPGTVVPDEDMCIIETMPVKSLITFPKSGIEQRIADKLTVRGHAWAGDLEVEAVHVSIDFGATWQEATLEKPVNRFAWQHWTAAVAFPETGYYEVWARATDSAGRSQPMVLPGWNPKGYLNNACHRIAVQAV
;
A
#
# COMPACT_ATOMS: atom_id res chain seq x y z
N MET A 1 9.26 -51.47 26.86
CA MET A 1 8.57 -50.17 26.58
C MET A 1 9.67 -49.20 26.20
N THR A 2 9.79 -48.93 24.91
CA THR A 2 10.80 -47.97 24.41
C THR A 2 10.36 -46.55 24.77
N ASP A 3 11.14 -45.89 25.60
CA ASP A 3 10.96 -44.45 25.92
C ASP A 3 11.02 -43.65 24.62
N LYS A 4 9.85 -43.19 24.15
CA LYS A 4 9.74 -42.35 22.98
C LYS A 4 10.31 -40.99 23.34
N LYS A 5 11.52 -40.66 22.86
CA LYS A 5 12.12 -39.34 23.05
C LYS A 5 11.15 -38.30 22.43
N ARG A 6 10.55 -37.47 23.29
CA ARG A 6 9.65 -36.39 22.87
C ARG A 6 10.46 -35.19 22.36
N GLY A 7 10.02 -34.58 21.27
CA GLY A 7 10.63 -33.36 20.78
C GLY A 7 10.24 -32.13 21.63
N ILE A 8 11.03 -31.07 21.56
CA ILE A 8 10.82 -29.83 22.31
C ILE A 8 9.41 -29.27 22.05
N HIS A 9 8.95 -29.29 20.80
CA HIS A 9 7.60 -28.80 20.42
C HIS A 9 6.48 -29.65 21.01
N GLU A 10 6.64 -30.96 21.12
CA GLU A 10 5.65 -31.85 21.74
C GLU A 10 5.53 -31.56 23.24
N LEU A 11 6.65 -31.33 23.93
CA LEU A 11 6.67 -30.99 25.35
C LEU A 11 5.96 -29.66 25.64
N TYR A 12 6.23 -28.61 24.82
CA TYR A 12 5.59 -27.29 25.00
C TYR A 12 4.11 -27.30 24.63
N ASN A 13 3.68 -28.13 23.69
CA ASN A 13 2.27 -28.25 23.32
C ASN A 13 1.44 -28.99 24.40
N GLU A 14 2.04 -29.94 25.13
CA GLU A 14 1.37 -30.70 26.20
C GLU A 14 1.26 -29.86 27.48
N ASP A 15 2.36 -29.33 27.95
CA ASP A 15 2.45 -28.55 29.21
C ASP A 15 3.65 -27.59 29.14
N PRO A 16 3.46 -26.32 28.80
CA PRO A 16 4.53 -25.35 28.71
C PRO A 16 5.29 -25.12 30.03
N VAL A 17 4.60 -25.27 31.16
CA VAL A 17 5.20 -25.06 32.50
C VAL A 17 6.08 -26.22 32.87
N ALA A 18 5.62 -27.44 32.66
CA ALA A 18 6.40 -28.64 32.86
C ALA A 18 7.58 -28.73 31.87
N ALA A 19 7.42 -28.27 30.62
CA ALA A 19 8.47 -28.18 29.64
C ALA A 19 9.59 -27.21 30.04
N ASP A 20 9.25 -26.05 30.60
CA ASP A 20 10.21 -25.05 31.09
C ASP A 20 11.02 -25.60 32.33
N ASP A 21 10.37 -26.31 33.23
CA ASP A 21 11.05 -26.94 34.37
C ASP A 21 11.99 -28.07 33.90
N LEU A 22 11.50 -28.93 32.99
CA LEU A 22 12.24 -30.07 32.46
C LEU A 22 13.45 -29.65 31.61
N LEU A 23 13.30 -28.67 30.75
CA LEU A 23 14.34 -28.30 29.79
C LEU A 23 15.32 -27.26 30.33
N TRP A 24 14.84 -26.37 31.20
CA TRP A 24 15.60 -25.18 31.63
C TRP A 24 15.74 -25.06 33.15
N GLY A 25 15.16 -25.97 33.91
CA GLY A 25 15.18 -25.91 35.39
C GLY A 25 14.43 -24.69 35.96
N ARG A 26 13.52 -24.12 35.17
CA ARG A 26 12.75 -22.92 35.56
C ARG A 26 11.47 -23.32 36.26
N LYS A 27 11.49 -23.32 37.60
CA LYS A 27 10.27 -23.53 38.38
C LYS A 27 9.32 -22.33 38.21
N ALA A 28 8.13 -22.59 37.69
CA ALA A 28 7.10 -21.60 37.60
C ALA A 28 6.72 -21.09 38.99
N ASN A 29 7.04 -19.84 39.30
CA ASN A 29 6.54 -19.18 40.49
C ASN A 29 5.18 -18.56 40.15
N PRO A 30 4.07 -18.93 40.79
CA PRO A 30 2.74 -18.37 40.53
C PRO A 30 2.65 -16.86 40.77
N MET A 31 3.68 -16.25 41.34
CA MET A 31 3.83 -14.79 41.54
C MET A 31 4.82 -14.14 40.55
N THR A 32 5.15 -14.78 39.44
CA THR A 32 5.97 -14.17 38.39
C THR A 32 5.26 -13.02 37.71
N ARG A 33 6.03 -12.15 37.00
CA ARG A 33 5.53 -11.00 36.21
C ARG A 33 4.25 -11.29 35.42
N ARG A 34 4.03 -12.51 34.94
CA ARG A 34 2.78 -12.95 34.30
C ARG A 34 1.59 -12.94 35.26
N GLY A 35 1.72 -13.45 36.47
CA GLY A 35 0.63 -13.47 37.46
C GLY A 35 0.32 -12.09 38.05
N PHE A 36 1.32 -11.21 38.14
CA PHE A 36 1.15 -9.83 38.61
C PHE A 36 0.47 -8.95 37.54
N LEU A 37 0.80 -9.13 36.24
CA LEU A 37 0.17 -8.43 35.14
C LEU A 37 -1.27 -8.90 34.89
N THR A 38 -1.63 -10.13 35.24
CA THR A 38 -2.97 -10.68 34.95
C THR A 38 -4.06 -10.31 35.97
N LYS A 39 -3.75 -9.83 37.17
CA LYS A 39 -4.79 -9.57 38.20
C LYS A 39 -4.84 -8.15 38.79
N GLY A 40 -3.78 -7.39 38.73
CA GLY A 40 -3.74 -6.07 39.38
C GLY A 40 -3.57 -4.87 38.45
N SER A 41 -2.71 -4.99 37.47
CA SER A 41 -2.38 -3.86 36.57
C SER A 41 -3.33 -3.72 35.38
N LEU A 42 -4.02 -4.81 34.99
CA LEU A 42 -5.01 -4.77 33.93
C LEU A 42 -6.30 -4.03 34.32
N VAL A 43 -6.71 -4.13 35.60
CA VAL A 43 -7.86 -3.37 36.11
C VAL A 43 -7.52 -1.87 36.20
N ALA A 44 -6.28 -1.52 36.56
CA ALA A 44 -5.83 -0.14 36.62
C ALA A 44 -5.60 0.48 35.22
N MET A 45 -5.19 -0.32 34.21
CA MET A 45 -5.08 0.12 32.83
C MET A 45 -6.43 0.28 32.14
N SER A 46 -7.40 -0.59 32.44
CA SER A 46 -8.75 -0.51 31.85
C SER A 46 -9.53 0.72 32.31
N THR A 47 -9.30 1.20 33.53
CA THR A 47 -9.89 2.44 34.04
C THR A 47 -9.20 3.71 33.54
N ALA A 48 -7.93 3.61 33.14
CA ALA A 48 -7.16 4.77 32.65
C ALA A 48 -7.28 5.01 31.14
N ILE A 49 -7.63 4.00 30.34
CA ILE A 49 -7.58 4.09 28.87
C ILE A 49 -8.98 4.17 28.25
N GLY A 50 -10.05 3.74 28.93
CA GLY A 50 -11.46 3.90 28.49
C GLY A 50 -11.78 3.56 27.04
N ALA A 51 -10.91 2.79 26.36
CA ALA A 51 -11.01 2.51 24.93
C ALA A 51 -10.65 1.06 24.61
N SER A 52 -11.27 0.50 23.59
CA SER A 52 -10.90 -0.79 22.99
C SER A 52 -9.40 -0.81 22.66
N ILE A 53 -8.73 -1.92 22.96
CA ILE A 53 -7.32 -2.10 22.58
C ILE A 53 -7.27 -2.38 21.07
N PRO A 54 -6.71 -1.46 20.24
CA PRO A 54 -6.45 -1.75 18.83
C PRO A 54 -5.55 -2.99 18.73
N PHE A 55 -5.77 -3.84 17.72
CA PHE A 55 -4.98 -5.07 17.48
C PHE A 55 -5.20 -6.24 18.45
N ALA A 56 -6.31 -6.27 19.19
CA ALA A 56 -6.67 -7.42 20.03
C ALA A 56 -6.56 -8.76 19.29
N HIS A 57 -6.93 -8.79 18.02
CA HIS A 57 -6.89 -9.96 17.14
C HIS A 57 -5.47 -10.39 16.70
N LEU A 58 -4.46 -9.55 16.89
CA LEU A 58 -3.05 -9.86 16.59
C LEU A 58 -2.25 -10.26 17.86
N MET A 59 -2.91 -10.22 19.02
CA MET A 59 -2.26 -10.61 20.27
C MET A 59 -2.47 -12.10 20.56
N PRO A 60 -1.50 -12.80 21.14
CA PRO A 60 -1.68 -14.18 21.60
C PRO A 60 -2.91 -14.31 22.51
N GLU A 61 -3.68 -15.38 22.34
CA GLU A 61 -4.84 -15.69 23.18
C GLU A 61 -4.46 -15.64 24.69
N GLY A 62 -5.28 -14.97 25.47
CA GLY A 62 -5.06 -14.80 26.90
C GLY A 62 -4.24 -13.58 27.34
N LEU A 63 -3.68 -12.79 26.42
CA LEU A 63 -3.01 -11.52 26.74
C LEU A 63 -3.97 -10.36 26.97
N ILE A 64 -5.20 -10.44 26.43
CA ILE A 64 -6.24 -9.44 26.61
C ILE A 64 -7.39 -10.05 27.40
N PRO A 65 -7.80 -9.44 28.54
CA PRO A 65 -9.04 -9.86 29.21
C PRO A 65 -10.23 -9.73 28.27
N ALA A 66 -11.13 -10.72 28.27
CA ALA A 66 -12.32 -10.74 27.43
C ALA A 66 -13.19 -9.45 27.53
N ALA A 67 -13.13 -8.75 28.67
CA ALA A 67 -13.80 -7.47 28.88
C ALA A 67 -13.19 -6.30 28.08
N LEU A 68 -11.94 -6.42 27.61
CA LEU A 68 -11.22 -5.43 26.82
C LEU A 68 -11.16 -5.83 25.32
N ALA A 69 -11.46 -7.09 25.00
CA ALA A 69 -11.59 -7.60 23.63
C ALA A 69 -12.91 -7.18 22.98
N GLN A 70 -13.59 -6.15 23.52
CA GLN A 70 -14.93 -5.77 23.08
C GLN A 70 -14.93 -4.94 21.80
N SER A 71 -15.00 -5.61 20.68
CA SER A 71 -16.15 -5.50 19.77
C SER A 71 -16.23 -6.83 19.03
N ASP A 72 -17.29 -7.60 19.26
CA ASP A 72 -17.65 -8.78 18.44
C ASP A 72 -17.98 -8.40 16.98
N GLN A 73 -17.82 -7.13 16.63
CA GLN A 73 -17.97 -6.63 15.26
C GLN A 73 -16.58 -6.33 14.70
N PRO A 74 -16.18 -6.97 13.60
CA PRO A 74 -14.93 -6.64 12.93
C PRO A 74 -14.94 -5.15 12.54
N PHE A 75 -13.80 -4.47 12.70
CA PHE A 75 -13.65 -3.08 12.26
C PHE A 75 -13.96 -2.99 10.76
N THR A 76 -14.97 -2.19 10.42
CA THR A 76 -15.40 -1.97 9.04
C THR A 76 -15.06 -0.55 8.61
N ILE A 77 -14.62 -0.42 7.37
CA ILE A 77 -14.35 0.88 6.76
C ILE A 77 -15.57 1.24 5.90
N PRO A 78 -16.29 2.36 6.21
CA PRO A 78 -17.44 2.75 5.42
C PRO A 78 -17.13 2.84 3.92
N GLY A 79 -17.97 2.23 3.09
CA GLY A 79 -17.81 2.17 1.63
C GLY A 79 -16.67 1.28 1.14
N LYS A 80 -16.17 0.36 1.97
CA LYS A 80 -15.15 -0.62 1.60
C LYS A 80 -15.62 -2.05 1.85
N GLU A 81 -15.27 -2.94 0.91
CA GLU A 81 -15.69 -4.35 0.97
C GLU A 81 -14.50 -5.29 0.73
N GLY A 82 -14.37 -6.30 1.59
CA GLY A 82 -13.40 -7.38 1.45
C GLY A 82 -11.94 -6.99 1.71
N LEU A 83 -11.67 -5.79 2.19
CA LEU A 83 -10.32 -5.35 2.53
C LEU A 83 -9.82 -5.99 3.82
N VAL A 84 -8.52 -6.30 3.85
CA VAL A 84 -7.82 -6.73 5.07
C VAL A 84 -7.30 -5.48 5.79
N VAL A 85 -7.84 -5.21 6.98
CA VAL A 85 -7.42 -4.08 7.81
C VAL A 85 -6.09 -4.40 8.48
N LEU A 86 -5.07 -3.56 8.26
CA LEU A 86 -3.75 -3.69 8.87
C LEU A 86 -3.63 -2.87 10.16
N ASN A 87 -4.31 -1.74 10.22
CA ASN A 87 -4.49 -0.94 11.43
C ASN A 87 -5.68 0.03 11.28
N ASP A 88 -6.27 0.40 12.39
CA ASP A 88 -7.46 1.25 12.49
C ASP A 88 -7.12 2.74 12.75
N ARG A 89 -5.88 3.03 13.21
CA ARG A 89 -5.45 4.42 13.46
C ARG A 89 -3.95 4.64 13.18
N PRO A 90 -3.61 5.29 12.05
CA PRO A 90 -4.50 5.69 10.97
C PRO A 90 -5.04 4.46 10.23
N VAL A 91 -6.23 4.57 9.67
CA VAL A 91 -6.83 3.47 8.91
C VAL A 91 -5.95 3.09 7.73
N ASN A 92 -5.53 1.82 7.68
CA ASN A 92 -4.81 1.24 6.55
C ASN A 92 -5.33 -0.16 6.28
N ALA A 93 -5.70 -0.43 5.03
CA ALA A 93 -6.26 -1.70 4.60
C ALA A 93 -5.87 -2.01 3.16
N GLU A 94 -5.62 -3.27 2.87
CA GLU A 94 -5.27 -3.75 1.54
C GLU A 94 -6.37 -4.63 0.95
N THR A 95 -6.36 -4.76 -0.36
CA THR A 95 -7.31 -5.60 -1.08
C THR A 95 -6.65 -6.92 -1.44
N PRO A 96 -7.19 -8.08 -1.03
CA PRO A 96 -6.70 -9.38 -1.46
C PRO A 96 -6.62 -9.48 -2.99
N ALA A 97 -5.54 -10.04 -3.52
CA ALA A 97 -5.26 -10.08 -4.96
C ALA A 97 -6.45 -10.58 -5.81
N HIS A 98 -7.16 -11.62 -5.34
CA HIS A 98 -8.32 -12.18 -6.05
C HIS A 98 -9.56 -11.28 -6.09
N LEU A 99 -9.58 -10.17 -5.36
CA LEU A 99 -10.61 -9.14 -5.40
C LEU A 99 -10.21 -7.93 -6.27
N LEU A 100 -9.04 -8.00 -6.91
CA LEU A 100 -8.52 -6.98 -7.84
C LEU A 100 -8.59 -7.44 -9.31
N ASP A 101 -9.52 -8.36 -9.66
CA ASP A 101 -9.61 -8.93 -11.00
C ASP A 101 -10.33 -8.01 -12.01
N ASP A 102 -10.98 -6.96 -11.53
CA ASP A 102 -11.70 -6.00 -12.36
C ASP A 102 -10.73 -5.14 -13.19
N ARG A 103 -11.13 -4.79 -14.43
CA ARG A 103 -10.33 -3.92 -15.31
C ARG A 103 -10.14 -2.52 -14.73
N VAL A 104 -11.19 -1.97 -14.15
CA VAL A 104 -11.22 -0.73 -13.39
C VAL A 104 -11.47 -1.10 -11.94
N THR A 105 -10.58 -0.74 -11.04
CA THR A 105 -10.74 -1.08 -9.61
C THR A 105 -11.98 -0.40 -9.05
N PRO A 106 -12.98 -1.15 -8.53
CA PRO A 106 -14.14 -0.58 -7.87
C PRO A 106 -13.75 0.26 -6.64
N ALA A 107 -14.52 1.31 -6.37
CA ALA A 107 -14.24 2.23 -5.28
C ALA A 107 -14.17 1.54 -3.91
N GLU A 108 -15.04 0.57 -3.67
CA GLU A 108 -15.09 -0.24 -2.45
C GLU A 108 -13.88 -1.15 -2.27
N ARG A 109 -13.14 -1.44 -3.37
CA ARG A 109 -11.95 -2.31 -3.37
C ARG A 109 -10.63 -1.56 -3.50
N LEU A 110 -10.62 -0.25 -3.70
CA LEU A 110 -9.36 0.50 -3.68
C LEU A 110 -8.80 0.52 -2.26
N PHE A 111 -7.54 0.12 -2.10
CA PHE A 111 -6.85 0.09 -0.82
C PHE A 111 -6.89 1.44 -0.09
N VAL A 112 -6.74 1.40 1.22
CA VAL A 112 -6.69 2.60 2.07
C VAL A 112 -5.32 2.73 2.71
N ARG A 113 -4.67 3.88 2.51
CA ARG A 113 -3.40 4.23 3.16
C ARG A 113 -3.44 5.65 3.70
N ASN A 114 -3.52 5.80 5.03
CA ASN A 114 -3.56 7.09 5.71
C ASN A 114 -2.32 7.31 6.58
N ASN A 115 -1.88 8.55 6.69
CA ASN A 115 -0.83 8.99 7.62
C ASN A 115 -1.41 9.77 8.80
N GLY A 116 -2.54 10.42 8.59
CA GLY A 116 -3.32 11.19 9.56
C GLY A 116 -4.76 10.70 9.65
N VAL A 117 -5.57 11.46 10.36
CA VAL A 117 -7.01 11.27 10.49
C VAL A 117 -7.71 12.09 9.41
N PRO A 118 -8.62 11.51 8.60
CA PRO A 118 -9.38 12.25 7.59
C PRO A 118 -10.09 13.47 8.18
N PRO A 119 -10.28 14.55 7.40
CA PRO A 119 -11.15 15.65 7.82
C PRO A 119 -12.61 15.19 7.91
N VAL A 120 -13.41 15.93 8.66
CA VAL A 120 -14.88 15.77 8.65
C VAL A 120 -15.42 16.47 7.40
N THR A 121 -16.08 15.73 6.53
CA THR A 121 -16.64 16.25 5.27
C THR A 121 -18.17 16.13 5.21
N ASP A 122 -18.80 15.64 6.26
CA ASP A 122 -20.26 15.54 6.32
C ASP A 122 -20.90 16.93 6.32
N GLY A 123 -21.76 17.19 5.32
CA GLY A 123 -22.51 18.43 5.20
C GLY A 123 -21.71 19.64 4.68
N ILE A 124 -20.49 19.44 4.17
CA ILE A 124 -19.75 20.53 3.51
C ILE A 124 -20.35 20.82 2.12
N ASP A 125 -20.22 22.05 1.68
CA ASP A 125 -20.39 22.41 0.28
C ASP A 125 -19.11 22.02 -0.48
N VAL A 126 -19.17 20.92 -1.25
CA VAL A 126 -18.02 20.38 -1.99
C VAL A 126 -17.49 21.39 -3.00
N ASP A 127 -18.37 22.12 -3.68
CA ASP A 127 -17.94 23.11 -4.68
C ASP A 127 -17.28 24.34 -4.06
N ALA A 128 -17.49 24.59 -2.76
CA ALA A 128 -16.80 25.62 -2.01
C ALA A 128 -15.45 25.18 -1.39
N TRP A 129 -15.05 23.89 -1.54
CA TRP A 129 -13.73 23.43 -1.07
C TRP A 129 -12.62 24.16 -1.82
N GLU A 130 -11.66 24.71 -1.08
CA GLU A 130 -10.59 25.54 -1.61
C GLU A 130 -9.29 24.76 -1.85
N LEU A 131 -8.65 25.04 -2.96
CA LEU A 131 -7.27 24.67 -3.30
C LEU A 131 -6.43 25.92 -3.49
N SER A 132 -5.43 26.13 -2.63
CA SER A 132 -4.50 27.25 -2.72
C SER A 132 -3.20 26.85 -3.43
N PHE A 133 -2.66 27.77 -4.21
CA PHE A 133 -1.35 27.70 -4.87
C PHE A 133 -0.45 28.79 -4.30
N GLY A 134 0.78 28.42 -3.92
CA GLY A 134 1.78 29.34 -3.40
C GLY A 134 3.19 28.76 -3.54
N GLY A 135 4.16 29.35 -2.85
CA GLY A 135 5.56 28.94 -2.86
C GLY A 135 6.47 29.92 -3.61
N GLU A 136 7.77 29.64 -3.59
CA GLU A 136 8.80 30.57 -4.06
C GLU A 136 8.73 30.81 -5.58
N SER A 137 8.29 29.79 -6.33
CA SER A 137 8.29 29.79 -7.80
C SER A 137 6.90 29.91 -8.42
N VAL A 138 5.91 30.40 -7.67
CA VAL A 138 4.61 30.80 -8.21
C VAL A 138 4.63 32.30 -8.55
N GLU A 139 4.06 32.67 -9.73
CA GLU A 139 3.97 34.08 -10.08
C GLU A 139 2.85 34.81 -9.32
N ARG A 140 1.72 34.10 -9.14
CA ARG A 140 0.52 34.64 -8.47
C ARG A 140 -0.01 33.62 -7.47
N GLU A 141 0.08 33.92 -6.19
CA GLU A 141 -0.64 33.16 -5.18
C GLU A 141 -2.14 33.21 -5.51
N THR A 142 -2.76 32.05 -5.65
CA THR A 142 -4.12 31.90 -6.14
C THR A 142 -4.85 30.87 -5.29
N THR A 143 -6.12 31.11 -5.03
CA THR A 143 -7.02 30.11 -4.42
C THR A 143 -8.20 29.91 -5.36
N LEU A 144 -8.50 28.66 -5.68
CA LEU A 144 -9.61 28.25 -6.52
C LEU A 144 -10.49 27.27 -5.76
N THR A 145 -11.80 27.39 -5.89
CA THR A 145 -12.73 26.39 -5.37
C THR A 145 -12.93 25.25 -6.35
N ILE A 146 -13.42 24.08 -5.89
CA ILE A 146 -13.76 22.97 -6.79
C ILE A 146 -14.76 23.42 -7.85
N GLY A 147 -15.76 24.25 -7.50
CA GLY A 147 -16.70 24.84 -8.45
C GLY A 147 -15.98 25.64 -9.56
N GLN A 148 -14.99 26.46 -9.19
CA GLN A 148 -14.18 27.21 -10.16
C GLN A 148 -13.29 26.28 -11.00
N LEU A 149 -12.71 25.24 -10.42
CA LEU A 149 -11.96 24.23 -11.19
C LEU A 149 -12.83 23.59 -12.27
N LYS A 150 -14.06 23.21 -11.91
CA LYS A 150 -15.03 22.64 -12.85
C LYS A 150 -15.50 23.61 -13.94
N GLU A 151 -15.61 24.88 -13.63
CA GLU A 151 -16.09 25.90 -14.57
C GLU A 151 -15.00 26.38 -15.54
N MET A 152 -13.75 26.51 -15.05
CA MET A 152 -12.69 27.21 -15.77
C MET A 152 -11.81 26.32 -16.62
N PHE A 153 -11.72 25.02 -16.34
CA PHE A 153 -10.76 24.12 -16.96
C PHE A 153 -11.43 22.94 -17.66
N GLU A 154 -10.73 22.37 -18.64
CA GLU A 154 -11.15 21.15 -19.32
C GLU A 154 -11.11 19.95 -18.34
N HIS A 155 -12.17 19.14 -18.35
CA HIS A 155 -12.23 17.93 -17.53
C HIS A 155 -11.59 16.75 -18.26
N HIS A 156 -10.78 16.01 -17.55
CA HIS A 156 -10.13 14.80 -18.04
C HIS A 156 -10.50 13.61 -17.17
N THR A 157 -10.72 12.46 -17.80
CA THR A 157 -10.91 11.18 -17.10
C THR A 157 -9.84 10.20 -17.58
N TYR A 158 -9.02 9.75 -16.65
CA TYR A 158 -7.95 8.78 -16.92
C TYR A 158 -8.04 7.60 -15.95
N GLN A 159 -7.85 6.39 -16.45
CA GLN A 159 -7.63 5.21 -15.63
C GLN A 159 -6.16 5.20 -15.18
N LEU A 160 -5.90 5.46 -13.90
CA LEU A 160 -4.55 5.63 -13.37
C LEU A 160 -4.29 4.70 -12.19
N GLN A 161 -3.21 3.94 -12.29
CA GLN A 161 -2.76 3.04 -11.25
C GLN A 161 -2.10 3.81 -10.10
N LEU A 162 -2.48 3.48 -8.88
CA LEU A 162 -1.81 3.92 -7.65
C LEU A 162 -1.32 2.73 -6.87
N GLU A 163 -0.08 2.80 -6.38
CA GLU A 163 0.54 1.76 -5.56
C GLU A 163 1.26 2.35 -4.36
N CYS A 164 1.07 1.77 -3.18
CA CYS A 164 1.88 2.10 -2.01
C CYS A 164 3.33 1.65 -2.22
N GLY A 165 4.31 2.53 -2.03
CA GLY A 165 5.73 2.15 -2.14
C GLY A 165 6.15 0.98 -1.23
N GLY A 166 5.38 0.71 -0.18
CA GLY A 166 5.58 -0.44 0.72
C GLY A 166 4.78 -1.69 0.36
N ASN A 167 4.12 -1.74 -0.80
CA ASN A 167 3.40 -2.94 -1.26
C ASN A 167 4.36 -4.12 -1.37
N GLY A 168 4.08 -5.24 -0.67
CA GLY A 168 4.99 -6.40 -0.54
C GLY A 168 5.96 -6.33 0.65
N ARG A 169 5.78 -5.38 1.61
CA ARG A 169 6.70 -5.23 2.77
C ARG A 169 6.76 -6.46 3.65
N SER A 170 5.70 -7.23 3.77
CA SER A 170 5.65 -8.44 4.60
C SER A 170 6.66 -9.53 4.21
N GLU A 171 7.24 -9.44 3.01
CA GLU A 171 8.26 -10.39 2.52
C GLU A 171 9.70 -10.05 2.97
N PHE A 172 9.93 -8.87 3.56
CA PHE A 172 11.28 -8.48 4.01
C PHE A 172 11.72 -9.26 5.24
N VAL A 173 12.90 -9.87 5.16
CA VAL A 173 13.53 -10.61 6.27
C VAL A 173 14.95 -10.09 6.47
N PRO A 174 15.29 -9.54 7.66
CA PRO A 174 14.41 -9.27 8.81
C PRO A 174 13.28 -8.28 8.48
N PRO A 175 12.15 -8.31 9.23
CA PRO A 175 10.99 -7.45 8.95
C PRO A 175 11.35 -5.97 8.96
N ALA A 176 10.95 -5.26 7.92
CA ALA A 176 11.08 -3.80 7.84
C ALA A 176 9.95 -3.10 8.60
N GLY A 177 10.24 -1.92 9.16
CA GLY A 177 9.26 -1.14 9.91
C GLY A 177 8.13 -0.57 9.05
N GLY A 178 6.91 -0.56 9.57
CA GLY A 178 5.71 -0.01 8.91
C GLY A 178 4.62 -1.06 8.70
N ASN A 179 3.53 -0.68 8.00
CA ASN A 179 2.43 -1.59 7.70
C ASN A 179 2.93 -2.76 6.87
N GLN A 180 2.63 -3.97 7.31
CA GLN A 180 3.06 -5.21 6.67
C GLN A 180 2.12 -5.58 5.51
N TRP A 181 2.15 -4.74 4.45
CA TRP A 181 1.41 -4.99 3.23
C TRP A 181 1.82 -6.31 2.60
N SER A 182 0.85 -7.10 2.16
CA SER A 182 1.09 -8.19 1.23
C SER A 182 1.20 -7.65 -0.20
N THR A 183 0.30 -7.96 -1.09
CA THR A 183 0.33 -7.51 -2.51
C THR A 183 -0.82 -6.59 -2.89
N GLY A 184 -1.69 -6.24 -1.93
CA GLY A 184 -2.97 -5.61 -2.19
C GLY A 184 -3.02 -4.09 -2.02
N ALA A 185 -1.88 -3.45 -1.76
CA ALA A 185 -1.82 -1.99 -1.66
C ALA A 185 -1.65 -1.33 -3.04
N VAL A 186 -2.49 -1.71 -4.00
CA VAL A 186 -2.52 -1.25 -5.39
C VAL A 186 -3.96 -1.20 -5.89
N GLY A 187 -4.22 -0.39 -6.91
CA GLY A 187 -5.47 -0.35 -7.66
C GLY A 187 -5.40 0.65 -8.80
N CYS A 188 -6.31 0.52 -9.76
CA CYS A 188 -6.34 1.30 -10.99
C CYS A 188 -7.77 1.75 -11.35
N PRO A 189 -8.38 2.66 -10.55
CA PRO A 189 -9.67 3.24 -10.87
C PRO A 189 -9.57 4.32 -11.95
N GLU A 190 -10.71 4.79 -12.44
CA GLU A 190 -10.79 6.00 -13.25
C GLU A 190 -10.86 7.23 -12.33
N TRP A 191 -10.10 8.27 -12.68
CA TRP A 191 -10.08 9.54 -11.96
C TRP A 191 -10.54 10.65 -12.91
N THR A 192 -11.47 11.48 -12.43
CA THR A 192 -11.95 12.65 -13.16
C THR A 192 -11.55 13.92 -12.44
N GLY A 193 -10.97 14.85 -13.20
CA GLY A 193 -10.50 16.13 -12.68
C GLY A 193 -9.94 17.03 -13.76
N VAL A 194 -9.06 17.94 -13.38
CA VAL A 194 -8.31 18.84 -14.25
C VAL A 194 -6.83 18.49 -14.22
N ARG A 195 -6.11 18.68 -15.32
CA ARG A 195 -4.67 18.43 -15.36
C ARG A 195 -3.95 19.44 -14.47
N LEU A 196 -3.02 18.95 -13.69
CA LEU A 196 -2.23 19.81 -12.80
C LEU A 196 -1.45 20.88 -13.58
N ARG A 197 -0.93 20.53 -14.77
CA ARG A 197 -0.20 21.48 -15.63
C ARG A 197 -1.06 22.68 -16.03
N ASP A 198 -2.35 22.48 -16.35
CA ASP A 198 -3.25 23.57 -16.77
C ASP A 198 -3.45 24.56 -15.60
N LEU A 199 -3.50 24.05 -14.36
CA LEU A 199 -3.56 24.88 -13.16
C LEU A 199 -2.22 25.62 -12.91
N LEU A 200 -1.09 24.94 -13.09
CA LEU A 200 0.25 25.54 -12.94
C LEU A 200 0.48 26.62 -14.00
N GLU A 201 0.04 26.42 -15.24
CA GLU A 201 0.06 27.45 -16.29
C GLU A 201 -0.85 28.64 -15.93
N HIS A 202 -2.04 28.39 -15.38
CA HIS A 202 -2.99 29.44 -15.00
C HIS A 202 -2.45 30.33 -13.88
N VAL A 203 -1.82 29.75 -12.83
CA VAL A 203 -1.24 30.53 -11.73
C VAL A 203 0.07 31.19 -12.11
N GLY A 204 0.74 30.68 -13.15
CA GLY A 204 2.07 31.05 -13.60
C GLY A 204 3.15 30.44 -12.71
N ILE A 205 4.08 29.73 -13.34
CA ILE A 205 5.28 29.20 -12.67
C ILE A 205 6.52 29.90 -13.20
N ARG A 206 7.46 30.19 -12.32
CA ARG A 206 8.71 30.87 -12.70
C ARG A 206 9.71 29.87 -13.28
N ASP A 207 10.69 30.38 -14.03
CA ASP A 207 11.73 29.56 -14.67
C ASP A 207 12.61 28.79 -13.66
N ASP A 208 12.64 29.22 -12.41
CA ASP A 208 13.37 28.56 -11.32
C ASP A 208 12.59 27.46 -10.61
N ALA A 209 11.37 27.12 -11.07
CA ALA A 209 10.56 26.05 -10.49
C ALA A 209 11.20 24.69 -10.74
N VAL A 210 11.48 23.94 -9.67
CA VAL A 210 12.10 22.60 -9.75
C VAL A 210 11.22 21.51 -9.15
N TYR A 211 10.28 21.87 -8.26
CA TYR A 211 9.49 20.88 -7.53
C TYR A 211 8.11 21.41 -7.16
N ILE A 212 7.13 20.52 -7.00
CA ILE A 212 5.89 20.84 -6.30
C ILE A 212 5.82 20.09 -4.97
N GLY A 213 5.13 20.67 -3.99
CA GLY A 213 4.73 19.98 -2.77
C GLY A 213 3.22 20.12 -2.56
N TYR A 214 2.59 19.11 -1.92
CA TYR A 214 1.17 19.16 -1.58
C TYR A 214 0.96 19.17 -0.07
N TYR A 215 -0.18 19.71 0.37
CA TYR A 215 -0.70 19.58 1.71
C TYR A 215 -2.17 19.14 1.65
N GLY A 216 -2.57 18.34 2.63
CA GLY A 216 -3.95 17.88 2.81
C GLY A 216 -4.56 18.43 4.10
N ALA A 217 -5.87 18.30 4.21
CA ALA A 217 -6.64 18.74 5.38
C ALA A 217 -6.71 17.68 6.50
N ASP A 218 -5.94 16.56 6.38
CA ASP A 218 -5.91 15.54 7.41
C ASP A 218 -5.17 16.02 8.67
N THR A 219 -5.63 15.52 9.83
CA THR A 219 -5.07 15.88 11.14
C THR A 219 -3.99 14.90 11.55
N HIS A 220 -2.88 15.40 12.10
CA HIS A 220 -1.83 14.56 12.66
C HIS A 220 -2.37 13.69 13.81
N LEU A 221 -1.87 12.46 13.95
CA LEU A 221 -2.36 11.49 14.95
C LEU A 221 -2.28 11.97 16.40
N SER A 222 -1.39 12.92 16.69
CA SER A 222 -1.32 13.57 18.01
C SER A 222 -2.45 14.58 18.28
N GLY A 223 -3.25 14.92 17.26
CA GLY A 223 -4.25 15.99 17.36
C GLY A 223 -3.66 17.42 17.36
N ASP A 224 -2.35 17.56 17.21
CA ASP A 224 -1.67 18.86 17.19
C ASP A 224 -1.90 19.54 15.82
N PRO A 225 -2.60 20.67 15.75
CA PRO A 225 -2.89 21.37 14.49
C PRO A 225 -1.65 22.01 13.86
N GLY A 226 -0.56 22.18 14.62
CA GLY A 226 0.73 22.64 14.10
C GLY A 226 1.54 21.56 13.38
N LYS A 227 1.08 20.30 13.38
CA LYS A 227 1.77 19.17 12.74
C LYS A 227 1.03 18.67 11.51
N VAL A 228 1.74 18.60 10.40
CA VAL A 228 1.24 18.01 9.15
C VAL A 228 1.60 16.53 9.13
N PRO A 229 0.64 15.62 8.88
CA PRO A 229 0.90 14.17 8.84
C PRO A 229 1.88 13.75 7.75
N ILE A 230 1.73 14.36 6.57
CA ILE A 230 2.55 14.12 5.38
C ILE A 230 2.42 15.32 4.42
N SER A 231 3.55 15.72 3.83
CA SER A 231 3.61 16.66 2.72
C SER A 231 4.75 16.21 1.81
N ARG A 232 4.39 15.67 0.67
CA ARG A 232 5.36 15.18 -0.33
C ARG A 232 5.12 15.91 -1.65
N GLY A 233 5.90 15.57 -2.65
CA GLY A 233 5.78 16.17 -3.97
C GLY A 233 6.57 15.41 -5.02
N VAL A 234 6.65 16.01 -6.18
CA VAL A 234 7.36 15.50 -7.35
C VAL A 234 8.10 16.63 -8.07
N PRO A 235 9.15 16.33 -8.87
CA PRO A 235 9.77 17.29 -9.76
C PRO A 235 8.75 17.98 -10.65
N ILE A 236 9.06 19.19 -11.09
CA ILE A 236 8.14 20.00 -11.90
C ILE A 236 7.80 19.29 -13.21
N GLU A 237 8.75 18.58 -13.83
CA GLU A 237 8.54 17.82 -15.06
C GLU A 237 7.47 16.74 -14.87
N LYS A 238 7.48 16.03 -13.72
CA LYS A 238 6.46 15.03 -13.38
C LYS A 238 5.10 15.66 -13.13
N ALA A 239 5.07 16.83 -12.50
CA ALA A 239 3.83 17.58 -12.25
C ALA A 239 3.17 18.06 -13.55
N LEU A 240 3.97 18.35 -14.59
CA LEU A 240 3.51 18.83 -15.89
C LEU A 240 3.09 17.72 -16.87
N GLU A 241 3.17 16.45 -16.48
CA GLU A 241 2.66 15.35 -17.29
C GLU A 241 1.13 15.41 -17.44
N ASP A 242 0.61 15.00 -18.60
CA ASP A 242 -0.83 15.05 -18.92
C ASP A 242 -1.70 14.28 -17.94
N GLU A 243 -1.19 13.18 -17.41
CA GLU A 243 -1.92 12.30 -16.50
C GLU A 243 -1.79 12.70 -15.02
N SER A 244 -1.05 13.79 -14.71
CA SER A 244 -1.04 14.37 -13.37
C SER A 244 -2.31 15.18 -13.14
N LEU A 245 -3.22 14.69 -12.27
CA LEU A 245 -4.56 15.26 -12.07
C LEU A 245 -4.79 15.85 -10.68
N ILE A 246 -5.60 16.88 -10.64
CA ILE A 246 -6.36 17.30 -9.46
C ILE A 246 -7.77 16.75 -9.63
N ALA A 247 -8.06 15.64 -8.95
CA ALA A 247 -9.27 14.86 -9.15
C ALA A 247 -10.31 15.11 -8.03
N TRP A 248 -11.58 15.20 -8.42
CA TRP A 248 -12.74 15.28 -7.54
C TRP A 248 -13.69 14.09 -7.66
N ALA A 249 -13.54 13.24 -8.68
CA ALA A 249 -14.36 12.05 -8.84
C ALA A 249 -13.51 10.80 -9.11
N MET A 250 -14.05 9.66 -8.77
CA MET A 250 -13.49 8.32 -8.98
C MET A 250 -14.57 7.39 -9.51
N ASN A 251 -14.34 6.75 -10.67
CA ASN A 251 -15.31 5.88 -11.34
C ASN A 251 -16.68 6.57 -11.62
N GLY A 252 -16.66 7.87 -11.91
CA GLY A 252 -17.86 8.66 -12.18
C GLY A 252 -18.63 9.15 -10.96
N GLU A 253 -18.21 8.81 -9.75
CA GLU A 253 -18.83 9.18 -8.48
C GLU A 253 -17.85 10.00 -7.61
N ASP A 254 -18.33 10.55 -6.50
CA ASP A 254 -17.47 11.21 -5.54
C ASP A 254 -16.37 10.28 -5.04
N ILE A 255 -15.17 10.83 -4.82
CA ILE A 255 -14.07 10.07 -4.22
C ILE A 255 -14.48 9.63 -2.81
N PRO A 256 -14.36 8.33 -2.41
CA PRO A 256 -14.60 7.93 -1.05
C PRO A 256 -13.73 8.72 -0.05
N LEU A 257 -14.27 9.05 1.13
CA LEU A 257 -13.56 9.83 2.16
C LEU A 257 -12.15 9.26 2.43
N MET A 258 -12.04 7.94 2.61
CA MET A 258 -10.76 7.28 2.90
C MET A 258 -9.77 7.32 1.73
N ASN A 259 -10.24 7.64 0.53
CA ASN A 259 -9.42 7.81 -0.67
C ASN A 259 -9.18 9.28 -1.06
N GLY A 260 -9.71 10.24 -0.29
CA GLY A 260 -9.33 11.65 -0.42
C GLY A 260 -10.43 12.63 -0.80
N HIS A 261 -11.73 12.30 -0.60
CA HIS A 261 -12.85 13.25 -0.79
C HIS A 261 -12.61 14.55 0.00
N PRO A 262 -12.91 15.75 -0.57
CA PRO A 262 -13.52 15.96 -1.89
C PRO A 262 -12.50 16.15 -3.02
N LEU A 263 -11.21 16.38 -2.73
CA LEU A 263 -10.20 16.69 -3.73
C LEU A 263 -8.91 15.92 -3.48
N ARG A 264 -8.32 15.41 -4.55
CA ARG A 264 -7.09 14.62 -4.49
C ARG A 264 -6.11 14.97 -5.59
N LEU A 265 -4.82 15.03 -5.26
CA LEU A 265 -3.75 14.97 -6.24
C LEU A 265 -3.54 13.50 -6.65
N VAL A 266 -3.50 13.22 -7.94
CA VAL A 266 -3.21 11.90 -8.51
C VAL A 266 -1.95 12.00 -9.38
N ILE A 267 -0.90 11.35 -8.93
CA ILE A 267 0.36 11.18 -9.66
C ILE A 267 0.56 9.68 -9.81
N SER A 268 0.54 9.19 -11.04
CA SER A 268 0.69 7.77 -11.34
C SER A 268 2.13 7.40 -11.69
N GLY A 269 2.45 6.10 -11.65
CA GLY A 269 3.80 5.58 -11.91
C GLY A 269 4.79 5.76 -10.76
N TRP A 270 4.48 6.65 -9.80
CA TRP A 270 5.26 6.93 -8.60
C TRP A 270 4.56 6.37 -7.35
N PRO A 271 5.27 6.27 -6.19
CA PRO A 271 4.62 5.80 -4.96
C PRO A 271 3.38 6.62 -4.61
N ALA A 272 2.27 5.99 -4.26
CA ALA A 272 1.01 6.69 -3.92
C ALA A 272 1.14 7.73 -2.78
N SER A 273 2.29 7.80 -2.11
CA SER A 273 2.58 8.85 -1.13
C SER A 273 2.77 10.25 -1.75
N VAL A 274 3.00 10.35 -3.06
CA VAL A 274 3.04 11.64 -3.77
C VAL A 274 1.67 12.04 -4.32
N ALA A 275 0.66 11.16 -4.24
CA ALA A 275 -0.73 11.41 -4.62
C ALA A 275 -1.54 11.85 -3.38
N GLY A 276 -1.51 13.15 -3.10
CA GLY A 276 -2.07 13.76 -1.88
C GLY A 276 -3.58 13.66 -1.79
N LYS A 277 -4.12 13.31 -0.61
CA LYS A 277 -5.55 13.22 -0.30
C LYS A 277 -6.03 14.45 0.45
N TRP A 278 -7.36 14.70 0.38
CA TRP A 278 -7.97 15.87 1.04
C TRP A 278 -7.23 17.15 0.70
N LEU A 279 -6.86 17.26 -0.56
CA LEU A 279 -5.94 18.29 -1.06
C LEU A 279 -6.52 19.69 -0.83
N ASN A 280 -5.73 20.57 -0.20
CA ASN A 280 -6.10 21.97 0.03
C ASN A 280 -5.00 22.96 -0.35
N LYS A 281 -3.75 22.48 -0.61
CA LYS A 281 -2.67 23.37 -0.99
C LYS A 281 -1.62 22.66 -1.86
N ILE A 282 -1.13 23.37 -2.88
CA ILE A 282 0.06 23.06 -3.66
C ILE A 282 1.07 24.22 -3.49
N VAL A 283 2.33 23.88 -3.30
CA VAL A 283 3.44 24.82 -3.30
C VAL A 283 4.38 24.51 -4.46
N VAL A 284 4.75 25.54 -5.22
CA VAL A 284 5.76 25.45 -6.29
C VAL A 284 7.08 25.98 -5.76
N ARG A 285 8.12 25.16 -5.83
CA ARG A 285 9.38 25.36 -5.14
C ARG A 285 10.54 25.52 -6.13
N ASN A 286 11.50 26.36 -5.78
CA ASN A 286 12.81 26.46 -6.46
C ASN A 286 13.86 25.49 -5.89
N GLN A 287 13.44 24.55 -5.10
CA GLN A 287 14.26 23.50 -4.50
C GLN A 287 13.42 22.23 -4.34
N VAL A 288 14.07 21.09 -4.10
CA VAL A 288 13.37 19.86 -3.70
C VAL A 288 12.50 20.14 -2.48
N HIS A 289 11.24 19.69 -2.53
CA HIS A 289 10.31 19.91 -1.42
C HIS A 289 10.86 19.32 -0.10
N ASP A 290 10.74 20.06 0.98
CA ASP A 290 11.25 19.73 2.31
C ASP A 290 10.18 19.51 3.38
N GLY A 291 8.94 19.31 2.94
CA GLY A 291 7.78 19.05 3.82
C GLY A 291 7.92 17.76 4.64
N PRO A 292 7.03 17.54 5.63
CA PRO A 292 7.04 16.34 6.44
C PRO A 292 7.05 15.05 5.62
N LYS A 293 8.01 14.15 5.90
CA LYS A 293 8.28 12.89 5.18
C LYS A 293 8.88 13.05 3.77
N MET A 294 9.35 14.25 3.40
CA MET A 294 10.30 14.42 2.28
C MET A 294 11.74 14.29 2.73
N THR A 295 12.04 14.67 3.97
CA THR A 295 13.35 14.52 4.61
C THR A 295 13.42 13.29 5.51
N GLY A 296 14.63 12.89 5.91
CA GLY A 296 14.88 11.70 6.71
C GLY A 296 14.70 10.40 5.90
N THR A 297 14.42 9.29 6.56
CA THR A 297 14.34 7.95 5.94
C THR A 297 12.96 7.59 5.39
N ALA A 298 11.93 8.41 5.61
CA ALA A 298 10.57 8.10 5.19
C ALA A 298 10.42 8.19 3.66
N TYR A 299 9.84 7.15 3.04
CA TYR A 299 9.65 7.06 1.58
C TYR A 299 10.97 7.22 0.79
N ARG A 300 12.04 6.69 1.35
CA ARG A 300 13.36 6.61 0.74
C ARG A 300 13.90 5.19 0.83
N VAL A 301 14.81 4.87 -0.05
CA VAL A 301 15.58 3.62 -0.05
C VAL A 301 17.07 3.95 0.01
N PRO A 302 17.93 3.05 0.51
CA PRO A 302 19.36 3.22 0.38
C PRO A 302 19.74 3.50 -1.07
N CYS A 303 20.61 4.48 -1.30
CA CYS A 303 21.13 4.80 -2.65
C CYS A 303 21.94 3.63 -3.23
N GLU A 304 22.61 2.88 -2.36
CA GLU A 304 23.36 1.67 -2.70
C GLU A 304 22.77 0.44 -1.97
N PRO A 305 22.86 -0.75 -2.54
CA PRO A 305 22.41 -1.98 -1.91
C PRO A 305 23.07 -2.22 -0.55
N VAL A 306 22.28 -2.61 0.45
CA VAL A 306 22.75 -2.86 1.82
C VAL A 306 22.42 -4.28 2.27
N ALA A 307 23.23 -4.81 3.19
CA ALA A 307 22.96 -6.09 3.82
C ALA A 307 21.68 -6.04 4.69
N PRO A 308 20.93 -7.15 4.82
CA PRO A 308 19.76 -7.22 5.68
C PRO A 308 20.08 -6.79 7.14
N GLY A 309 19.25 -5.92 7.71
CA GLY A 309 19.42 -5.39 9.06
C GLY A 309 20.37 -4.21 9.22
N THR A 310 20.95 -3.71 8.13
CA THR A 310 21.85 -2.53 8.17
C THR A 310 21.12 -1.27 8.62
N VAL A 311 21.74 -0.51 9.53
CA VAL A 311 21.32 0.87 9.83
C VAL A 311 21.93 1.79 8.78
N VAL A 312 21.08 2.50 8.04
CA VAL A 312 21.50 3.40 6.95
C VAL A 312 21.31 4.84 7.41
N PRO A 313 22.36 5.68 7.32
CA PRO A 313 22.27 7.12 7.60
C PRO A 313 21.29 7.82 6.65
N ASP A 314 20.71 8.94 7.10
CA ASP A 314 19.71 9.69 6.31
C ASP A 314 20.28 10.23 4.99
N GLU A 315 21.56 10.62 4.99
CA GLU A 315 22.29 11.12 3.80
C GLU A 315 22.48 10.07 2.71
N ASP A 316 22.51 8.78 3.09
CA ASP A 316 22.64 7.64 2.16
C ASP A 316 21.29 7.11 1.67
N MET A 317 20.20 7.82 1.98
CA MET A 317 18.84 7.46 1.60
C MET A 317 18.33 8.30 0.43
N CYS A 318 18.07 7.66 -0.71
CA CYS A 318 17.56 8.28 -1.94
C CYS A 318 16.02 8.34 -1.96
N ILE A 319 15.48 9.41 -2.53
CA ILE A 319 14.04 9.58 -2.77
C ILE A 319 13.58 8.49 -3.75
N ILE A 320 12.45 7.85 -3.43
CA ILE A 320 11.81 6.94 -4.36
C ILE A 320 11.07 7.79 -5.40
N GLU A 321 11.39 7.55 -6.65
CA GLU A 321 10.76 8.16 -7.82
C GLU A 321 9.84 7.14 -8.50
N THR A 322 10.20 6.63 -9.65
CA THR A 322 9.39 5.66 -10.39
C THR A 322 9.28 4.32 -9.66
N MET A 323 8.11 3.67 -9.76
CA MET A 323 7.89 2.32 -9.24
C MET A 323 8.44 1.27 -10.20
N PRO A 324 8.99 0.14 -9.70
CA PRO A 324 9.48 -0.93 -10.56
C PRO A 324 8.34 -1.69 -11.23
N VAL A 325 8.67 -2.41 -12.31
CA VAL A 325 7.74 -3.32 -12.99
C VAL A 325 7.23 -4.40 -12.04
N LYS A 326 5.91 -4.66 -12.11
CA LYS A 326 5.21 -5.68 -11.33
C LYS A 326 4.13 -6.38 -12.12
N SER A 327 3.81 -7.61 -11.71
CA SER A 327 2.61 -8.33 -12.09
C SER A 327 1.91 -8.90 -10.85
N LEU A 328 0.60 -9.03 -10.93
CA LEU A 328 -0.26 -9.60 -9.90
C LEU A 328 -1.18 -10.63 -10.54
N ILE A 329 -1.22 -11.85 -10.03
CA ILE A 329 -2.22 -12.85 -10.40
C ILE A 329 -3.48 -12.54 -9.60
N THR A 330 -4.58 -12.25 -10.29
CA THR A 330 -5.87 -11.95 -9.67
C THR A 330 -6.85 -13.11 -9.79
N PHE A 331 -6.66 -13.98 -10.77
CA PHE A 331 -7.45 -15.20 -10.95
C PHE A 331 -6.58 -16.36 -11.42
N PRO A 332 -6.81 -17.54 -10.85
CA PRO A 332 -7.71 -17.85 -9.74
C PRO A 332 -7.15 -17.40 -8.38
N LYS A 333 -7.97 -17.48 -7.34
CA LYS A 333 -7.50 -17.34 -5.95
C LYS A 333 -6.51 -18.44 -5.64
N SER A 334 -5.48 -18.14 -4.85
CA SER A 334 -4.51 -19.11 -4.35
C SER A 334 -5.18 -20.21 -3.52
N GLY A 335 -4.71 -21.45 -3.64
CA GLY A 335 -5.18 -22.62 -2.87
C GLY A 335 -6.36 -23.35 -3.51
N ILE A 336 -6.51 -23.29 -4.85
CA ILE A 336 -7.54 -24.05 -5.56
C ILE A 336 -7.09 -25.46 -5.88
N GLU A 337 -8.06 -26.34 -6.14
CA GLU A 337 -7.87 -27.64 -6.82
C GLU A 337 -8.12 -27.49 -8.32
N GLN A 338 -7.27 -28.10 -9.15
CA GLN A 338 -7.35 -28.09 -10.60
C GLN A 338 -7.18 -29.50 -11.17
N ARG A 339 -8.11 -29.91 -12.01
CA ARG A 339 -7.98 -31.21 -12.72
C ARG A 339 -6.87 -31.14 -13.75
N ILE A 340 -5.98 -32.15 -13.78
CA ILE A 340 -4.89 -32.19 -14.74
C ILE A 340 -5.35 -32.37 -16.20
N ALA A 341 -6.57 -32.90 -16.41
CA ALA A 341 -7.16 -33.03 -17.74
C ALA A 341 -7.50 -31.67 -18.39
N ASP A 342 -7.65 -30.60 -17.58
CA ASP A 342 -8.09 -29.30 -18.02
C ASP A 342 -6.96 -28.27 -17.87
N LYS A 343 -6.85 -27.33 -18.81
CA LYS A 343 -5.94 -26.20 -18.64
C LYS A 343 -6.53 -25.20 -17.65
N LEU A 344 -5.69 -24.72 -16.73
CA LEU A 344 -6.04 -23.64 -15.81
C LEU A 344 -5.88 -22.30 -16.54
N THR A 345 -6.94 -21.49 -16.60
CA THR A 345 -6.82 -20.08 -16.97
C THR A 345 -6.27 -19.29 -15.79
N VAL A 346 -5.16 -18.59 -16.01
CA VAL A 346 -4.57 -17.64 -15.05
C VAL A 346 -4.62 -16.26 -15.68
N ARG A 347 -5.01 -15.25 -14.92
CA ARG A 347 -5.01 -13.86 -15.39
C ARG A 347 -4.66 -12.87 -14.27
N GLY A 348 -4.35 -11.67 -14.67
CA GLY A 348 -4.01 -10.62 -13.73
C GLY A 348 -3.68 -9.31 -14.41
N HIS A 349 -2.98 -8.47 -13.67
CA HIS A 349 -2.57 -7.14 -14.12
C HIS A 349 -1.05 -7.01 -14.02
N ALA A 350 -0.49 -6.14 -14.87
CA ALA A 350 0.91 -5.74 -14.81
C ALA A 350 1.05 -4.22 -15.03
N TRP A 351 2.09 -3.61 -14.45
CA TRP A 351 2.39 -2.18 -14.52
C TRP A 351 3.89 -1.93 -14.34
N ALA A 352 4.39 -0.78 -14.75
CA ALA A 352 5.84 -0.52 -14.80
C ALA A 352 6.25 0.94 -14.49
N GLY A 353 5.63 1.57 -13.49
CA GLY A 353 6.00 2.94 -13.12
C GLY A 353 5.86 3.92 -14.29
N ASP A 354 6.94 4.62 -14.64
CA ASP A 354 6.99 5.54 -15.79
C ASP A 354 7.26 4.83 -17.14
N LEU A 355 7.48 3.51 -17.12
CA LEU A 355 7.66 2.67 -18.30
C LEU A 355 6.39 1.89 -18.64
N GLU A 356 6.40 1.20 -19.77
CA GLU A 356 5.34 0.28 -20.19
C GLU A 356 5.73 -1.16 -19.87
N VAL A 357 4.73 -2.03 -19.70
CA VAL A 357 4.95 -3.48 -19.64
C VAL A 357 5.05 -4.01 -21.06
N GLU A 358 6.16 -4.66 -21.39
CA GLU A 358 6.41 -5.26 -22.71
C GLU A 358 5.93 -6.70 -22.79
N ALA A 359 6.14 -7.48 -21.71
CA ALA A 359 5.76 -8.89 -21.68
C ALA A 359 5.40 -9.35 -20.26
N VAL A 360 4.55 -10.39 -20.19
CA VAL A 360 4.30 -11.15 -18.97
C VAL A 360 4.52 -12.63 -19.29
N HIS A 361 5.20 -13.31 -18.40
CA HIS A 361 5.45 -14.75 -18.50
C HIS A 361 4.94 -15.45 -17.24
N VAL A 362 4.49 -16.70 -17.41
CA VAL A 362 4.08 -17.58 -16.30
C VAL A 362 4.95 -18.82 -16.24
N SER A 363 5.17 -19.34 -15.02
CA SER A 363 5.92 -20.56 -14.76
C SER A 363 5.16 -21.42 -13.76
N ILE A 364 5.27 -22.75 -13.90
CA ILE A 364 4.72 -23.74 -12.96
C ILE A 364 5.82 -24.64 -12.36
N ASP A 365 7.07 -24.37 -12.67
CA ASP A 365 8.25 -25.18 -12.33
C ASP A 365 9.33 -24.32 -11.64
N PHE A 366 8.88 -23.36 -10.79
CA PHE A 366 9.75 -22.46 -10.03
C PHE A 366 10.71 -21.63 -10.91
N GLY A 367 10.26 -21.25 -12.11
CA GLY A 367 11.01 -20.42 -13.03
C GLY A 367 12.04 -21.18 -13.89
N ALA A 368 12.03 -22.51 -13.88
CA ALA A 368 12.89 -23.30 -14.77
C ALA A 368 12.50 -23.11 -16.25
N THR A 369 11.18 -23.03 -16.52
CA THR A 369 10.65 -22.63 -17.82
C THR A 369 9.60 -21.55 -17.68
N TRP A 370 9.45 -20.73 -18.72
CA TRP A 370 8.52 -19.62 -18.79
C TRP A 370 7.69 -19.68 -20.06
N GLN A 371 6.39 -19.55 -19.91
CA GLN A 371 5.42 -19.44 -20.99
C GLN A 371 4.97 -17.99 -21.10
N GLU A 372 4.99 -17.42 -22.29
CA GLU A 372 4.48 -16.08 -22.54
C GLU A 372 2.95 -16.02 -22.35
N ALA A 373 2.47 -15.00 -21.65
CA ALA A 373 1.05 -14.68 -21.49
C ALA A 373 0.58 -13.75 -22.59
N THR A 374 -0.71 -13.77 -22.91
CA THR A 374 -1.32 -12.78 -23.77
C THR A 374 -1.49 -11.48 -22.97
N LEU A 375 -0.81 -10.42 -23.39
CA LEU A 375 -0.86 -9.09 -22.76
C LEU A 375 -1.76 -8.17 -23.60
N GLU A 376 -2.72 -7.51 -22.96
CA GLU A 376 -3.58 -6.51 -23.61
C GLU A 376 -2.89 -5.14 -23.62
N LYS A 377 -3.26 -4.30 -24.61
CA LYS A 377 -2.79 -2.91 -24.61
C LYS A 377 -3.44 -2.12 -23.48
N PRO A 378 -2.70 -1.26 -22.78
CA PRO A 378 -3.27 -0.39 -21.76
C PRO A 378 -4.14 0.71 -22.40
N VAL A 379 -5.11 1.22 -21.68
CA VAL A 379 -5.94 2.36 -22.13
C VAL A 379 -5.15 3.67 -22.14
N ASN A 380 -4.10 3.77 -21.31
CA ASN A 380 -3.08 4.80 -21.31
C ASN A 380 -1.81 4.25 -20.65
N ARG A 381 -0.69 4.98 -20.69
CA ARG A 381 0.62 4.51 -20.20
C ARG A 381 0.68 4.21 -18.68
N PHE A 382 -0.22 4.77 -17.89
CA PHE A 382 -0.26 4.59 -16.43
C PHE A 382 -1.41 3.70 -15.97
N ALA A 383 -2.23 3.18 -16.88
CA ALA A 383 -3.17 2.12 -16.54
C ALA A 383 -2.42 0.78 -16.44
N TRP A 384 -2.83 -0.06 -15.51
CA TRP A 384 -2.35 -1.44 -15.52
C TRP A 384 -2.81 -2.17 -16.79
N GLN A 385 -2.02 -3.15 -17.21
CA GLN A 385 -2.30 -3.97 -18.39
C GLN A 385 -2.83 -5.33 -17.97
N HIS A 386 -3.93 -5.77 -18.57
CA HIS A 386 -4.46 -7.10 -18.35
C HIS A 386 -3.65 -8.13 -19.10
N TRP A 387 -3.44 -9.28 -18.48
CA TRP A 387 -2.80 -10.41 -19.10
C TRP A 387 -3.53 -11.71 -18.78
N THR A 388 -3.41 -12.72 -19.67
CA THR A 388 -4.02 -14.04 -19.54
C THR A 388 -3.06 -15.11 -20.01
N ALA A 389 -3.03 -16.25 -19.32
CA ALA A 389 -2.33 -17.44 -19.75
C ALA A 389 -3.16 -18.69 -19.46
N ALA A 390 -2.90 -19.77 -20.20
CA ALA A 390 -3.49 -21.09 -19.95
C ALA A 390 -2.37 -22.08 -19.65
N VAL A 391 -2.31 -22.57 -18.41
CA VAL A 391 -1.30 -23.50 -17.95
C VAL A 391 -1.86 -24.92 -17.84
N ALA A 392 -1.03 -25.94 -18.14
CA ALA A 392 -1.36 -27.34 -17.99
C ALA A 392 -0.38 -28.01 -17.01
N PHE A 393 -0.89 -28.81 -16.10
CA PHE A 393 -0.08 -29.53 -15.13
C PHE A 393 0.26 -30.90 -15.65
N PRO A 394 1.54 -31.33 -15.63
CA PRO A 394 1.99 -32.60 -16.21
C PRO A 394 1.52 -33.82 -15.39
N GLU A 395 1.36 -33.69 -14.10
CA GLU A 395 0.96 -34.76 -13.18
C GLU A 395 0.23 -34.18 -11.94
N THR A 396 -0.39 -35.03 -11.15
CA THR A 396 -1.03 -34.65 -9.90
C THR A 396 0.03 -34.23 -8.87
N GLY A 397 -0.28 -33.16 -8.08
CA GLY A 397 0.64 -32.68 -7.09
C GLY A 397 0.42 -31.20 -6.74
N TYR A 398 1.31 -30.69 -5.91
CA TYR A 398 1.34 -29.27 -5.55
C TYR A 398 2.18 -28.48 -6.55
N TYR A 399 1.62 -27.38 -7.02
CA TYR A 399 2.28 -26.43 -7.92
C TYR A 399 2.16 -25.01 -7.39
N GLU A 400 3.16 -24.20 -7.70
CA GLU A 400 3.05 -22.74 -7.64
C GLU A 400 3.03 -22.19 -9.07
N VAL A 401 2.03 -21.38 -9.38
CA VAL A 401 1.98 -20.60 -10.62
C VAL A 401 2.54 -19.24 -10.35
N TRP A 402 3.63 -18.91 -11.02
CA TRP A 402 4.38 -17.66 -10.90
C TRP A 402 4.10 -16.74 -12.08
N ALA A 403 3.99 -15.44 -11.87
CA ALA A 403 3.89 -14.45 -12.92
C ALA A 403 5.04 -13.45 -12.85
N ARG A 404 5.66 -13.18 -14.01
CA ARG A 404 6.80 -12.28 -14.16
C ARG A 404 6.55 -11.30 -15.29
N ALA A 405 6.47 -10.00 -14.98
CA ALA A 405 6.43 -8.94 -15.96
C ALA A 405 7.85 -8.44 -16.32
N THR A 406 7.98 -7.96 -17.55
CA THR A 406 9.18 -7.30 -18.08
C THR A 406 8.76 -5.93 -18.61
N ASP A 407 9.51 -4.87 -18.28
CA ASP A 407 9.27 -3.51 -18.76
C ASP A 407 9.93 -3.22 -20.12
N SER A 408 9.58 -2.09 -20.72
CA SER A 408 10.09 -1.64 -22.02
C SER A 408 11.61 -1.32 -22.04
N ALA A 409 12.27 -1.29 -20.88
CA ALA A 409 13.73 -1.25 -20.78
C ALA A 409 14.37 -2.65 -20.65
N GLY A 410 13.57 -3.72 -20.78
CA GLY A 410 14.03 -5.12 -20.69
C GLY A 410 14.28 -5.61 -19.26
N ARG A 411 13.84 -4.87 -18.22
CA ARG A 411 14.03 -5.28 -16.82
C ARG A 411 12.86 -6.16 -16.41
N SER A 412 13.16 -7.36 -15.93
CA SER A 412 12.17 -8.31 -15.46
C SER A 412 12.08 -8.35 -13.94
N GLN A 413 10.90 -8.71 -13.43
CA GLN A 413 10.73 -8.99 -12.00
C GLN A 413 11.68 -10.12 -11.55
N PRO A 414 12.33 -9.97 -10.40
CA PRO A 414 13.08 -11.09 -9.78
C PRO A 414 12.12 -12.10 -9.17
N MET A 415 12.56 -13.36 -9.08
CA MET A 415 11.76 -14.44 -8.46
C MET A 415 11.47 -14.17 -6.98
N VAL A 416 12.44 -13.59 -6.28
CA VAL A 416 12.38 -13.27 -4.85
C VAL A 416 12.72 -11.82 -4.64
N LEU A 417 12.56 -11.34 -3.43
CA LEU A 417 12.89 -9.98 -3.03
C LEU A 417 14.26 -9.53 -3.59
N PRO A 418 14.35 -8.46 -4.39
CA PRO A 418 15.58 -8.08 -5.09
C PRO A 418 16.68 -7.56 -4.16
N GLY A 419 16.32 -7.14 -2.96
CA GLY A 419 17.24 -6.60 -1.97
C GLY A 419 16.49 -6.22 -0.70
N TRP A 420 17.24 -5.97 0.37
CA TRP A 420 16.66 -5.52 1.63
C TRP A 420 16.85 -4.01 1.81
N ASN A 421 15.85 -3.34 2.40
CA ASN A 421 16.00 -1.97 2.86
C ASN A 421 15.22 -1.76 4.17
N PRO A 422 15.63 -0.81 5.03
CA PRO A 422 15.10 -0.68 6.39
C PRO A 422 13.62 -0.27 6.45
N LYS A 423 13.04 0.19 5.36
CA LYS A 423 11.64 0.61 5.26
C LYS A 423 10.76 -0.34 4.44
N GLY A 424 11.34 -1.36 3.81
CA GLY A 424 10.62 -2.36 3.04
C GLY A 424 9.84 -1.76 1.87
N TYR A 425 10.50 -0.93 1.08
CA TYR A 425 9.95 -0.33 -0.13
C TYR A 425 10.41 -1.05 -1.40
N LEU A 426 9.66 -0.87 -2.47
CA LEU A 426 9.99 -1.30 -3.84
C LEU A 426 10.15 -2.82 -4.01
N ASN A 427 9.49 -3.62 -3.17
CA ASN A 427 9.40 -5.05 -3.46
C ASN A 427 8.68 -5.27 -4.79
N ASN A 428 9.35 -5.88 -5.74
CA ASN A 428 8.78 -6.27 -7.03
C ASN A 428 9.03 -7.76 -7.35
N ALA A 429 9.17 -8.61 -6.32
CA ALA A 429 9.24 -10.06 -6.51
C ALA A 429 8.03 -10.57 -7.28
N CYS A 430 8.22 -11.65 -8.04
CA CYS A 430 7.14 -12.31 -8.78
C CYS A 430 6.01 -12.72 -7.85
N HIS A 431 4.77 -12.40 -8.21
CA HIS A 431 3.60 -12.91 -7.51
C HIS A 431 3.35 -14.38 -7.88
N ARG A 432 2.88 -15.16 -6.90
CA ARG A 432 2.59 -16.59 -7.08
C ARG A 432 1.30 -17.00 -6.38
N ILE A 433 0.67 -18.03 -6.90
CA ILE A 433 -0.47 -18.70 -6.30
C ILE A 433 -0.20 -20.19 -6.18
N ALA A 434 -0.75 -20.82 -5.14
CA ALA A 434 -0.71 -22.27 -4.93
C ALA A 434 -1.86 -22.95 -5.66
N VAL A 435 -1.59 -24.09 -6.28
CA VAL A 435 -2.58 -24.94 -6.98
C VAL A 435 -2.32 -26.39 -6.63
N GLN A 436 -3.37 -27.11 -6.22
CA GLN A 436 -3.35 -28.56 -6.08
C GLN A 436 -3.86 -29.19 -7.39
N ALA A 437 -2.99 -29.78 -8.18
CA ALA A 437 -3.37 -30.51 -9.38
C ALA A 437 -3.88 -31.92 -8.99
N VAL A 438 -5.09 -32.30 -9.45
CA VAL A 438 -5.80 -33.53 -9.10
C VAL A 438 -6.24 -34.30 -10.34
#